data_49b595549b37088781253a0c5c754964
#
_entry.id   49b595549b37088781253a0c5c754964
#
_cell.length_a   1.000
_cell.length_b   1.000
_cell.length_c   1.000
_cell.angle_alpha   90.00
_cell.angle_beta   90.00
_cell.angle_gamma   90.00
#
_symmetry.space_group_name_H-M   'P 1'
#
loop_
_entity.id
_entity.type
_entity.pdbx_description
1 polymer ?
#
loop_
_entity_poly.entity_id
_entity_poly.type
_entity_poly.pdbx_seq_one_letter_code
_entity_poly.pdbx_strand_id
1 'polypeptide(L)'
;MKTDIMVVGGGGREHAVIKALRKSPEVGKIYALPGNGGIAADAECVPIKATDIPALVGFAVSHGVGYAVVTPDDPLVLGAVDALEAAGVPCFGPRANAAIIEGSKAFSKQLMKKYGIPTAAYEIFTDREAALAYLETVSFPTVIKADGLALGKGVIIAETLSEAQAAVNAMMLEGAFGKSGERIVIEQYLTGPEVSVLSFTDGKAIVPMVSSMDHKRALDGDRGLNTGGMGTVAPNPYYTGQIADICMETIFKPTVSAMNAEGRTFKGCLYFGLMLTPEGPRVIEYNCRFGDPETQVVLPLLESDLFTVMRAVTEERLSEVPVTFADRSAACVIMASDGYPAHYEKGFPITIPEDVLPYVYSAGTALKDGHLVTAGGRVLGVVAVADTLPDALKLAYKRVENIRFENAYYRHDIGRRACAHDMPVGEGK
;
A
#
# COMPACT_ATOMS: atom_id res chain seq x y z
N MET A 1 23.46 6.48 -21.58
CA MET A 1 23.42 7.58 -20.56
C MET A 1 22.53 7.11 -19.41
N LYS A 2 22.84 7.50 -18.18
CA LYS A 2 21.97 7.21 -17.04
C LYS A 2 20.73 8.11 -17.09
N THR A 3 19.60 7.59 -16.60
CA THR A 3 18.31 8.29 -16.59
C THR A 3 18.10 8.93 -15.22
N ASP A 4 17.85 10.24 -15.18
CA ASP A 4 17.46 10.93 -13.95
C ASP A 4 15.98 10.69 -13.68
N ILE A 5 15.66 10.33 -12.44
CA ILE A 5 14.32 9.85 -12.05
C ILE A 5 13.70 10.78 -11.01
N MET A 6 12.41 11.05 -11.17
CA MET A 6 11.59 11.72 -10.18
C MET A 6 10.68 10.69 -9.49
N VAL A 7 10.74 10.61 -8.16
CA VAL A 7 9.82 9.81 -7.33
C VAL A 7 8.88 10.77 -6.60
N VAL A 8 7.59 10.69 -6.89
CA VAL A 8 6.56 11.51 -6.25
C VAL A 8 6.12 10.84 -4.95
N GLY A 9 6.18 11.59 -3.85
CA GLY A 9 5.81 11.13 -2.51
C GLY A 9 6.95 11.25 -1.49
N GLY A 10 6.70 10.85 -0.25
CA GLY A 10 7.67 11.03 0.84
C GLY A 10 7.42 10.11 2.03
N GLY A 11 6.84 8.92 1.83
CA GLY A 11 6.62 7.90 2.84
C GLY A 11 7.66 6.78 2.84
N GLY A 12 7.42 5.77 3.66
CA GLY A 12 8.28 4.58 3.74
C GLY A 12 8.30 3.77 2.44
N ARG A 13 7.18 3.71 1.75
CA ARG A 13 7.03 3.13 0.40
C ARG A 13 7.95 3.81 -0.60
N GLU A 14 7.93 5.14 -0.66
CA GLU A 14 8.78 5.92 -1.55
C GLU A 14 10.25 5.68 -1.25
N HIS A 15 10.62 5.62 0.02
CA HIS A 15 11.99 5.32 0.42
C HIS A 15 12.43 3.92 -0.03
N ALA A 16 11.54 2.92 0.07
CA ALA A 16 11.83 1.57 -0.41
C ALA A 16 12.01 1.53 -1.93
N VAL A 17 11.16 2.24 -2.69
CA VAL A 17 11.29 2.39 -4.15
C VAL A 17 12.60 3.08 -4.51
N ILE A 18 12.96 4.18 -3.84
CA ILE A 18 14.22 4.91 -4.07
C ILE A 18 15.43 4.00 -3.82
N LYS A 19 15.47 3.28 -2.69
CA LYS A 19 16.57 2.36 -2.40
C LYS A 19 16.68 1.22 -3.43
N ALA A 20 15.56 0.74 -3.95
CA ALA A 20 15.56 -0.28 -5.00
C ALA A 20 16.05 0.31 -6.34
N LEU A 21 15.59 1.49 -6.75
CA LEU A 21 16.02 2.18 -7.96
C LEU A 21 17.52 2.52 -7.96
N ARG A 22 18.10 2.87 -6.80
CA ARG A 22 19.53 3.14 -6.65
C ARG A 22 20.43 1.95 -6.99
N LYS A 23 19.92 0.73 -6.93
CA LYS A 23 20.68 -0.48 -7.30
C LYS A 23 20.85 -0.60 -8.82
N SER A 24 20.03 0.06 -9.61
CA SER A 24 20.08 0.01 -11.08
C SER A 24 21.30 0.78 -11.63
N PRO A 25 22.09 0.17 -12.50
CA PRO A 25 23.20 0.85 -13.17
C PRO A 25 22.72 1.91 -14.18
N GLU A 26 21.45 1.84 -14.62
CA GLU A 26 20.84 2.76 -15.57
C GLU A 26 20.30 4.02 -14.93
N VAL A 27 20.14 4.03 -13.60
CA VAL A 27 19.62 5.18 -12.85
C VAL A 27 20.73 6.19 -12.59
N GLY A 28 20.44 7.45 -12.90
CA GLY A 28 21.27 8.61 -12.59
C GLY A 28 20.91 9.23 -11.25
N LYS A 29 20.56 10.49 -11.28
CA LYS A 29 20.10 11.22 -10.11
C LYS A 29 18.65 10.86 -9.78
N ILE A 30 18.32 10.79 -8.50
CA ILE A 30 16.95 10.62 -8.04
C ILE A 30 16.51 11.87 -7.31
N TYR A 31 15.36 12.39 -7.69
CA TYR A 31 14.66 13.48 -7.03
C TYR A 31 13.43 12.90 -6.30
N ALA A 32 13.20 13.27 -5.06
CA ALA A 32 12.04 12.89 -4.26
C ALA A 32 11.16 14.12 -3.97
N LEU A 33 9.88 14.08 -4.35
CA LEU A 33 8.96 15.23 -4.27
C LEU A 33 7.72 14.87 -3.44
N PRO A 34 7.62 15.33 -2.18
CA PRO A 34 8.58 16.17 -1.46
C PRO A 34 9.76 15.42 -0.83
N GLY A 35 9.75 14.07 -0.76
CA GLY A 35 10.67 13.28 0.04
C GLY A 35 10.43 13.46 1.54
N ASN A 36 11.41 13.09 2.36
CA ASN A 36 11.42 13.26 3.81
C ASN A 36 12.85 13.35 4.36
N GLY A 37 13.02 13.54 5.67
CA GLY A 37 14.33 13.73 6.28
C GLY A 37 15.30 12.55 6.07
N GLY A 38 14.83 11.31 6.08
CA GLY A 38 15.68 10.14 5.85
C GLY A 38 15.91 9.85 4.37
N ILE A 39 14.95 10.15 3.48
CA ILE A 39 15.12 10.05 2.02
C ILE A 39 16.23 10.97 1.54
N ALA A 40 16.46 12.09 2.21
CA ALA A 40 17.52 13.04 1.84
C ALA A 40 18.95 12.44 1.80
N ALA A 41 19.17 11.29 2.43
CA ALA A 41 20.43 10.56 2.32
C ALA A 41 20.56 9.74 1.02
N ASP A 42 19.44 9.44 0.36
CA ASP A 42 19.35 8.55 -0.79
C ASP A 42 18.91 9.24 -2.08
N ALA A 43 18.29 10.43 -1.98
CA ALA A 43 17.80 11.22 -3.09
C ALA A 43 17.82 12.72 -2.79
N GLU A 44 17.77 13.57 -3.81
CA GLU A 44 17.55 15.00 -3.62
C GLU A 44 16.08 15.27 -3.34
N CYS A 45 15.79 15.72 -2.11
CA CYS A 45 14.43 16.11 -1.74
C CYS A 45 14.10 17.52 -2.25
N VAL A 46 12.98 17.65 -2.95
CA VAL A 46 12.51 18.93 -3.50
C VAL A 46 11.15 19.25 -2.86
N PRO A 47 10.96 20.42 -2.20
CA PRO A 47 9.78 20.72 -1.41
C PRO A 47 8.52 21.05 -2.26
N ILE A 48 8.18 20.17 -3.19
CA ILE A 48 6.96 20.22 -4.00
C ILE A 48 5.99 19.18 -3.48
N LYS A 49 4.77 19.59 -3.17
CA LYS A 49 3.72 18.66 -2.69
C LYS A 49 3.36 17.65 -3.78
N ALA A 50 3.16 16.40 -3.41
CA ALA A 50 2.77 15.33 -4.33
C ALA A 50 1.47 15.62 -5.12
N THR A 51 0.59 16.47 -4.57
CA THR A 51 -0.67 16.87 -5.19
C THR A 51 -0.60 18.16 -6.01
N ASP A 52 0.56 18.83 -6.05
CA ASP A 52 0.77 20.02 -6.89
C ASP A 52 1.23 19.61 -8.30
N ILE A 53 0.28 19.12 -9.09
CA ILE A 53 0.56 18.56 -10.42
C ILE A 53 1.27 19.55 -11.34
N PRO A 54 0.87 20.84 -11.43
CA PRO A 54 1.59 21.81 -12.24
C PRO A 54 3.05 22.00 -11.84
N ALA A 55 3.34 22.03 -10.52
CA ALA A 55 4.71 22.18 -10.03
C ALA A 55 5.54 20.91 -10.28
N LEU A 56 4.94 19.70 -10.17
CA LEU A 56 5.60 18.44 -10.53
C LEU A 56 6.03 18.44 -12.00
N VAL A 57 5.13 18.80 -12.91
CA VAL A 57 5.40 18.87 -14.35
C VAL A 57 6.46 19.92 -14.65
N GLY A 58 6.32 21.13 -14.09
CA GLY A 58 7.29 22.21 -14.27
C GLY A 58 8.70 21.82 -13.83
N PHE A 59 8.82 21.13 -12.68
CA PHE A 59 10.09 20.62 -12.20
C PHE A 59 10.66 19.56 -13.14
N ALA A 60 9.86 18.57 -13.54
CA ALA A 60 10.31 17.48 -14.40
C ALA A 60 10.88 18.01 -15.74
N VAL A 61 10.18 18.95 -16.38
CA VAL A 61 10.60 19.55 -17.64
C VAL A 61 11.86 20.41 -17.48
N SER A 62 11.89 21.28 -16.47
CA SER A 62 13.02 22.20 -16.26
C SER A 62 14.33 21.51 -15.85
N HIS A 63 14.25 20.33 -15.23
CA HIS A 63 15.41 19.55 -14.81
C HIS A 63 15.75 18.38 -15.74
N GLY A 64 15.03 18.23 -16.86
CA GLY A 64 15.28 17.17 -17.84
C GLY A 64 15.08 15.76 -17.26
N VAL A 65 14.08 15.60 -16.36
CA VAL A 65 13.75 14.30 -15.77
C VAL A 65 13.38 13.31 -16.88
N GLY A 66 14.10 12.20 -16.96
CA GLY A 66 13.89 11.21 -18.01
C GLY A 66 12.82 10.18 -17.70
N TYR A 67 12.42 10.05 -16.42
CA TYR A 67 11.39 9.11 -16.00
C TYR A 67 10.77 9.49 -14.65
N ALA A 68 9.47 9.30 -14.47
CA ALA A 68 8.77 9.58 -13.23
C ALA A 68 8.16 8.30 -12.64
N VAL A 69 8.14 8.22 -11.31
CA VAL A 69 7.46 7.16 -10.54
C VAL A 69 6.46 7.83 -9.60
N VAL A 70 5.17 7.61 -9.83
CA VAL A 70 4.11 8.19 -9.01
C VAL A 70 3.57 7.11 -8.08
N THR A 71 3.87 7.24 -6.79
CA THR A 71 3.63 6.18 -5.81
C THR A 71 2.43 6.40 -4.89
N PRO A 72 1.99 7.64 -4.52
CA PRO A 72 0.78 7.83 -3.72
C PRO A 72 -0.49 7.81 -4.57
N ASP A 73 -1.60 7.47 -3.94
CA ASP A 73 -2.94 7.42 -4.53
C ASP A 73 -3.48 8.78 -4.97
N ASP A 74 -3.39 9.81 -4.11
CA ASP A 74 -3.91 11.15 -4.40
C ASP A 74 -3.39 11.71 -5.74
N PRO A 75 -2.08 11.82 -6.02
CA PRO A 75 -1.60 12.35 -7.29
C PRO A 75 -1.99 11.48 -8.49
N LEU A 76 -2.13 10.16 -8.32
CA LEU A 76 -2.59 9.26 -9.38
C LEU A 76 -4.04 9.58 -9.77
N VAL A 77 -4.93 9.69 -8.79
CA VAL A 77 -6.34 10.04 -9.01
C VAL A 77 -6.49 11.47 -9.56
N LEU A 78 -5.60 12.39 -9.17
CA LEU A 78 -5.56 13.77 -9.66
C LEU A 78 -4.96 13.91 -11.06
N GLY A 79 -4.43 12.83 -11.67
CA GLY A 79 -3.93 12.85 -13.05
C GLY A 79 -2.48 13.27 -13.20
N ALA A 80 -1.63 13.04 -12.19
CA ALA A 80 -0.20 13.35 -12.29
C ALA A 80 0.47 12.62 -13.45
N VAL A 81 0.13 11.35 -13.69
CA VAL A 81 0.67 10.56 -14.81
C VAL A 81 0.23 11.14 -16.14
N ASP A 82 -1.05 11.48 -16.28
CA ASP A 82 -1.59 12.09 -17.51
C ASP A 82 -0.85 13.39 -17.85
N ALA A 83 -0.62 14.25 -16.85
CA ALA A 83 0.03 15.54 -17.03
C ALA A 83 1.53 15.40 -17.37
N LEU A 84 2.25 14.48 -16.71
CA LEU A 84 3.66 14.21 -16.95
C LEU A 84 3.89 13.60 -18.34
N GLU A 85 3.08 12.61 -18.72
CA GLU A 85 3.13 12.01 -20.07
C GLU A 85 2.81 13.03 -21.16
N ALA A 86 1.82 13.91 -20.95
CA ALA A 86 1.51 15.00 -21.88
C ALA A 86 2.68 15.99 -22.05
N ALA A 87 3.53 16.13 -21.04
CA ALA A 87 4.76 16.91 -21.06
C ALA A 87 5.98 16.13 -21.60
N GLY A 88 5.78 14.88 -22.05
CA GLY A 88 6.84 14.04 -22.63
C GLY A 88 7.69 13.29 -21.60
N VAL A 89 7.27 13.20 -20.35
CA VAL A 89 7.96 12.46 -19.27
C VAL A 89 7.30 11.11 -19.09
N PRO A 90 7.96 9.98 -19.45
CA PRO A 90 7.43 8.63 -19.22
C PRO A 90 7.22 8.37 -17.74
N CYS A 91 6.10 7.70 -17.38
CA CYS A 91 5.73 7.50 -15.99
C CYS A 91 5.43 6.03 -15.66
N PHE A 92 5.85 5.60 -14.46
CA PHE A 92 5.31 4.40 -13.82
C PHE A 92 4.16 4.81 -12.89
N GLY A 93 2.97 4.32 -13.21
CA GLY A 93 1.73 4.55 -12.48
C GLY A 93 0.55 4.59 -13.44
N PRO A 94 -0.68 4.30 -12.97
CA PRO A 94 -1.87 4.40 -13.80
C PRO A 94 -2.26 5.84 -14.07
N ARG A 95 -2.87 6.08 -15.23
CA ARG A 95 -3.57 7.34 -15.51
C ARG A 95 -4.80 7.48 -14.61
N ALA A 96 -5.29 8.69 -14.45
CA ALA A 96 -6.44 9.00 -13.58
C ALA A 96 -7.68 8.15 -13.89
N ASN A 97 -7.95 7.88 -15.17
CA ASN A 97 -9.08 7.05 -15.57
C ASN A 97 -8.97 5.59 -15.08
N ALA A 98 -7.76 5.05 -14.90
CA ALA A 98 -7.51 3.72 -14.37
C ALA A 98 -7.33 3.73 -12.84
N ALA A 99 -6.78 4.81 -12.27
CA ALA A 99 -6.63 4.98 -10.82
C ALA A 99 -7.99 5.00 -10.08
N ILE A 100 -9.10 5.20 -10.79
CA ILE A 100 -10.47 5.11 -10.25
C ILE A 100 -10.75 3.76 -9.56
N ILE A 101 -10.01 2.69 -9.89
CA ILE A 101 -10.17 1.39 -9.25
C ILE A 101 -9.88 1.44 -7.74
N GLU A 102 -9.05 2.36 -7.26
CA GLU A 102 -8.88 2.73 -5.85
C GLU A 102 -9.71 3.98 -5.52
N GLY A 103 -9.75 4.95 -6.42
CA GLY A 103 -10.42 6.23 -6.23
C GLY A 103 -11.93 6.14 -6.01
N SER A 104 -12.57 5.03 -6.39
CA SER A 104 -14.00 4.77 -6.12
C SER A 104 -14.23 3.30 -5.79
N LYS A 105 -14.61 3.04 -4.55
CA LYS A 105 -15.00 1.69 -4.08
C LYS A 105 -16.28 1.22 -4.78
N ALA A 106 -17.20 2.13 -5.04
CA ALA A 106 -18.42 1.83 -5.79
C ALA A 106 -18.09 1.37 -7.22
N PHE A 107 -17.17 2.06 -7.90
CA PHE A 107 -16.72 1.64 -9.24
C PHE A 107 -16.09 0.24 -9.18
N SER A 108 -15.15 -0.02 -8.28
CA SER A 108 -14.48 -1.31 -8.20
C SER A 108 -15.45 -2.45 -7.88
N LYS A 109 -16.45 -2.21 -7.02
CA LYS A 109 -17.52 -3.19 -6.74
C LYS A 109 -18.39 -3.46 -7.97
N GLN A 110 -18.80 -2.42 -8.68
CA GLN A 110 -19.58 -2.57 -9.93
C GLN A 110 -18.77 -3.31 -11.01
N LEU A 111 -17.48 -2.99 -11.14
CA LEU A 111 -16.56 -3.69 -12.04
C LEU A 111 -16.52 -5.19 -11.71
N MET A 112 -16.25 -5.53 -10.44
CA MET A 112 -16.17 -6.93 -10.00
C MET A 112 -17.49 -7.69 -10.26
N LYS A 113 -18.64 -7.08 -9.94
CA LYS A 113 -19.96 -7.67 -10.20
C LYS A 113 -20.19 -7.90 -11.69
N LYS A 114 -19.89 -6.89 -12.54
CA LYS A 114 -20.09 -6.94 -13.99
C LYS A 114 -19.26 -8.04 -14.66
N TYR A 115 -18.05 -8.25 -14.20
CA TYR A 115 -17.10 -9.19 -14.82
C TYR A 115 -16.92 -10.50 -14.02
N GLY A 116 -17.76 -10.75 -13.01
CA GLY A 116 -17.76 -11.99 -12.25
C GLY A 116 -16.52 -12.21 -11.38
N ILE A 117 -15.83 -11.14 -10.98
CA ILE A 117 -14.67 -11.21 -10.10
C ILE A 117 -15.14 -11.41 -8.65
N PRO A 118 -14.62 -12.43 -7.93
CA PRO A 118 -15.09 -12.75 -6.58
C PRO A 118 -14.84 -11.61 -5.57
N THR A 119 -15.89 -11.15 -4.90
CA THR A 119 -15.86 -10.16 -3.83
C THR A 119 -17.03 -10.37 -2.86
N ALA A 120 -17.06 -9.65 -1.73
CA ALA A 120 -18.18 -9.66 -0.81
C ALA A 120 -19.47 -9.19 -1.48
N ALA A 121 -20.62 -9.73 -1.08
CA ALA A 121 -21.91 -9.17 -1.41
C ALA A 121 -21.99 -7.72 -0.92
N TYR A 122 -22.61 -6.84 -1.70
CA TYR A 122 -22.61 -5.42 -1.41
C TYR A 122 -23.82 -4.70 -2.00
N GLU A 123 -24.15 -3.53 -1.43
CA GLU A 123 -25.03 -2.54 -2.02
C GLU A 123 -24.43 -1.13 -1.89
N ILE A 124 -24.82 -0.24 -2.82
CA ILE A 124 -24.29 1.13 -2.90
C ILE A 124 -25.42 2.11 -2.62
N PHE A 125 -25.16 3.10 -1.77
CA PHE A 125 -26.17 4.07 -1.37
C PHE A 125 -25.65 5.51 -1.56
N THR A 126 -26.51 6.36 -2.12
CA THR A 126 -26.38 7.81 -2.20
C THR A 126 -27.48 8.49 -1.39
N ASP A 127 -28.47 7.73 -0.90
CA ASP A 127 -29.54 8.17 -0.02
C ASP A 127 -29.38 7.52 1.35
N ARG A 128 -29.36 8.35 2.39
CA ARG A 128 -29.12 7.92 3.77
C ARG A 128 -30.26 7.05 4.30
N GLU A 129 -31.51 7.42 4.02
CA GLU A 129 -32.69 6.69 4.54
C GLU A 129 -32.77 5.31 3.93
N ALA A 130 -32.45 5.18 2.62
CA ALA A 130 -32.34 3.89 1.96
C ALA A 130 -31.22 3.03 2.57
N ALA A 131 -30.08 3.62 2.90
CA ALA A 131 -28.98 2.90 3.56
C ALA A 131 -29.39 2.41 4.95
N LEU A 132 -30.05 3.25 5.75
CA LEU A 132 -30.55 2.88 7.07
C LEU A 132 -31.59 1.75 7.01
N ALA A 133 -32.54 1.83 6.06
CA ALA A 133 -33.53 0.77 5.85
C ALA A 133 -32.88 -0.56 5.43
N TYR A 134 -31.84 -0.52 4.58
CA TYR A 134 -31.11 -1.72 4.17
C TYR A 134 -30.38 -2.39 5.34
N LEU A 135 -29.82 -1.61 6.29
CA LEU A 135 -29.14 -2.14 7.48
C LEU A 135 -30.04 -3.02 8.35
N GLU A 136 -31.36 -2.83 8.29
CA GLU A 136 -32.32 -3.69 9.01
C GLU A 136 -32.49 -5.09 8.41
N THR A 137 -31.97 -5.28 7.18
CA THR A 137 -32.09 -6.54 6.45
C THR A 137 -30.79 -7.36 6.40
N VAL A 138 -29.65 -6.80 6.86
CA VAL A 138 -28.34 -7.46 6.79
C VAL A 138 -27.98 -8.15 8.09
N SER A 139 -27.06 -9.13 7.99
CA SER A 139 -26.45 -9.77 9.14
C SER A 139 -25.27 -8.97 9.68
N PHE A 140 -25.00 -9.06 10.97
CA PHE A 140 -23.85 -8.45 11.61
C PHE A 140 -22.78 -9.50 11.98
N PRO A 141 -21.48 -9.13 11.97
CA PRO A 141 -20.98 -7.82 11.60
C PRO A 141 -21.19 -7.50 10.11
N THR A 142 -21.24 -6.19 9.78
CA THR A 142 -21.28 -5.68 8.40
C THR A 142 -20.21 -4.60 8.21
N VAL A 143 -19.81 -4.33 6.95
CA VAL A 143 -18.76 -3.36 6.64
C VAL A 143 -19.35 -2.17 5.89
N ILE A 144 -19.11 -0.96 6.39
CA ILE A 144 -19.57 0.28 5.78
C ILE A 144 -18.34 1.05 5.32
N LYS A 145 -18.30 1.39 4.02
CA LYS A 145 -17.16 2.06 3.39
C LYS A 145 -17.60 3.36 2.73
N ALA A 146 -16.93 4.47 3.06
CA ALA A 146 -17.04 5.70 2.28
C ALA A 146 -16.44 5.49 0.89
N ASP A 147 -17.11 6.02 -0.14
CA ASP A 147 -16.62 5.95 -1.52
C ASP A 147 -15.56 7.02 -1.77
N GLY A 148 -14.39 6.62 -2.27
CA GLY A 148 -13.26 7.51 -2.51
C GLY A 148 -12.08 7.29 -1.59
N LEU A 149 -11.05 8.11 -1.76
CA LEU A 149 -9.84 8.09 -0.94
C LEU A 149 -10.16 8.66 0.45
N ALA A 150 -9.98 7.86 1.49
CA ALA A 150 -10.26 8.23 2.87
C ALA A 150 -9.09 7.86 3.80
N LEU A 151 -7.87 7.76 3.25
CA LEU A 151 -6.62 7.45 3.98
C LEU A 151 -6.74 6.20 4.88
N GLY A 152 -7.47 5.18 4.43
CA GLY A 152 -7.72 3.96 5.20
C GLY A 152 -8.68 4.11 6.38
N LYS A 153 -9.21 5.31 6.64
CA LYS A 153 -10.13 5.59 7.77
C LYS A 153 -11.61 5.48 7.40
N GLY A 154 -11.94 5.45 6.11
CA GLY A 154 -13.31 5.39 5.60
C GLY A 154 -13.92 3.99 5.61
N VAL A 155 -13.41 3.05 6.42
CA VAL A 155 -13.93 1.68 6.54
C VAL A 155 -14.28 1.43 8.01
N ILE A 156 -15.54 1.10 8.26
CA ILE A 156 -16.06 0.80 9.61
C ILE A 156 -16.67 -0.59 9.57
N ILE A 157 -16.20 -1.47 10.46
CA ILE A 157 -16.81 -2.77 10.74
C ILE A 157 -17.77 -2.54 11.90
N ALA A 158 -19.05 -2.73 11.67
CA ALA A 158 -20.10 -2.55 12.66
C ALA A 158 -20.57 -3.92 13.16
N GLU A 159 -20.45 -4.14 14.45
CA GLU A 159 -20.86 -5.38 15.13
C GLU A 159 -22.37 -5.41 15.40
N THR A 160 -23.01 -4.24 15.43
CA THR A 160 -24.42 -4.06 15.74
C THR A 160 -25.12 -3.10 14.79
N LEU A 161 -26.45 -3.17 14.70
CA LEU A 161 -27.25 -2.24 13.94
C LEU A 161 -27.02 -0.79 14.40
N SER A 162 -26.93 -0.55 15.70
CA SER A 162 -26.70 0.80 16.25
C SER A 162 -25.36 1.39 15.79
N GLU A 163 -24.28 0.57 15.79
CA GLU A 163 -22.98 1.02 15.30
C GLU A 163 -23.01 1.29 13.80
N ALA A 164 -23.71 0.44 13.03
CA ALA A 164 -23.88 0.62 11.59
C ALA A 164 -24.64 1.90 11.25
N GLN A 165 -25.74 2.19 11.96
CA GLN A 165 -26.50 3.42 11.81
C GLN A 165 -25.65 4.66 12.18
N ALA A 166 -24.86 4.58 13.24
CA ALA A 166 -23.93 5.64 13.61
C ALA A 166 -22.87 5.88 12.52
N ALA A 167 -22.32 4.81 11.93
CA ALA A 167 -21.36 4.91 10.83
C ALA A 167 -21.96 5.58 9.59
N VAL A 168 -23.19 5.18 9.18
CA VAL A 168 -23.90 5.80 8.05
C VAL A 168 -24.15 7.29 8.33
N ASN A 169 -24.60 7.65 9.53
CA ASN A 169 -24.82 9.04 9.91
C ASN A 169 -23.53 9.86 9.89
N ALA A 170 -22.44 9.34 10.45
CA ALA A 170 -21.14 10.01 10.45
C ALA A 170 -20.63 10.27 9.02
N MET A 171 -20.82 9.31 8.10
CA MET A 171 -20.38 9.42 6.72
C MET A 171 -21.27 10.36 5.90
N MET A 172 -22.58 10.13 5.89
CA MET A 172 -23.51 10.77 4.95
C MET A 172 -24.17 12.05 5.48
N LEU A 173 -24.28 12.22 6.80
CA LEU A 173 -24.94 13.38 7.41
C LEU A 173 -23.94 14.38 7.99
N GLU A 174 -22.94 13.90 8.75
CA GLU A 174 -21.99 14.75 9.46
C GLU A 174 -20.78 15.13 8.60
N GLY A 175 -20.63 14.52 7.43
CA GLY A 175 -19.56 14.82 6.48
C GLY A 175 -18.16 14.48 6.96
N ALA A 176 -18.02 13.47 7.84
CA ALA A 176 -16.75 13.07 8.43
C ALA A 176 -15.66 12.74 7.39
N PHE A 177 -16.05 12.40 6.15
CA PHE A 177 -15.16 12.08 5.03
C PHE A 177 -15.34 13.00 3.82
N GLY A 178 -15.95 14.19 4.03
CA GLY A 178 -16.21 15.16 2.95
C GLY A 178 -17.00 14.52 1.79
N LYS A 179 -16.62 14.82 0.55
CA LYS A 179 -17.27 14.27 -0.65
C LYS A 179 -17.24 12.74 -0.73
N SER A 180 -16.24 12.09 -0.13
CA SER A 180 -16.15 10.62 -0.11
C SER A 180 -17.27 9.97 0.71
N GLY A 181 -17.91 10.70 1.63
CA GLY A 181 -19.04 10.23 2.42
C GLY A 181 -20.41 10.40 1.77
N GLU A 182 -20.53 11.15 0.67
CA GLU A 182 -21.80 11.35 -0.04
C GLU A 182 -22.33 10.06 -0.67
N ARG A 183 -21.46 9.10 -0.92
CA ARG A 183 -21.78 7.75 -1.39
C ARG A 183 -21.07 6.72 -0.51
N ILE A 184 -21.79 5.68 -0.12
CA ILE A 184 -21.26 4.60 0.71
C ILE A 184 -21.51 3.24 0.07
N VAL A 185 -20.68 2.27 0.46
CA VAL A 185 -20.85 0.86 0.13
C VAL A 185 -21.05 0.09 1.43
N ILE A 186 -22.12 -0.67 1.53
CA ILE A 186 -22.40 -1.60 2.63
C ILE A 186 -22.10 -3.00 2.11
N GLU A 187 -21.21 -3.72 2.80
CA GLU A 187 -20.69 -5.02 2.36
C GLU A 187 -20.89 -6.09 3.42
N GLN A 188 -21.07 -7.31 2.97
CA GLN A 188 -20.94 -8.49 3.81
C GLN A 188 -19.55 -8.53 4.46
N TYR A 189 -19.50 -8.79 5.76
CA TYR A 189 -18.26 -9.05 6.45
C TYR A 189 -17.70 -10.41 6.04
N LEU A 190 -16.48 -10.44 5.50
CA LEU A 190 -15.76 -11.65 5.15
C LEU A 190 -14.85 -12.09 6.29
N THR A 191 -14.70 -13.39 6.46
CA THR A 191 -13.82 -14.01 7.47
C THR A 191 -12.78 -14.88 6.81
N GLY A 192 -11.55 -14.83 7.33
CA GLY A 192 -10.42 -15.61 6.82
C GLY A 192 -9.10 -14.87 7.02
N PRO A 193 -7.97 -15.45 6.60
CA PRO A 193 -6.71 -14.75 6.50
C PRO A 193 -6.74 -13.66 5.42
N GLU A 194 -6.26 -12.46 5.76
CA GLU A 194 -6.02 -11.40 4.78
C GLU A 194 -4.68 -11.63 4.08
N VAL A 195 -4.64 -11.33 2.79
CA VAL A 195 -3.45 -11.42 1.94
C VAL A 195 -3.34 -10.18 1.08
N SER A 196 -2.16 -9.60 1.03
CA SER A 196 -1.81 -8.52 0.11
C SER A 196 -0.95 -9.06 -1.02
N VAL A 197 -1.39 -8.87 -2.27
CA VAL A 197 -0.60 -9.22 -3.46
C VAL A 197 -0.45 -7.99 -4.33
N LEU A 198 0.77 -7.46 -4.39
CA LEU A 198 1.14 -6.42 -5.33
C LEU A 198 1.47 -7.06 -6.68
N SER A 199 1.12 -6.43 -7.77
CA SER A 199 1.39 -6.98 -9.10
C SER A 199 1.87 -5.89 -10.06
N PHE A 200 2.91 -6.15 -10.84
CA PHE A 200 3.22 -5.34 -12.00
C PHE A 200 2.24 -5.68 -13.13
N THR A 201 1.73 -4.66 -13.82
CA THR A 201 0.96 -4.87 -15.03
C THR A 201 1.18 -3.73 -16.01
N ASP A 202 1.24 -4.09 -17.29
CA ASP A 202 1.32 -3.16 -18.43
C ASP A 202 -0.02 -3.04 -19.19
N GLY A 203 -1.08 -3.62 -18.61
CA GLY A 203 -2.41 -3.71 -19.23
C GLY A 203 -2.59 -4.94 -20.14
N LYS A 204 -1.52 -5.69 -20.45
CA LYS A 204 -1.56 -6.92 -21.25
C LYS A 204 -1.12 -8.11 -20.39
N ALA A 205 0.04 -8.00 -19.78
CA ALA A 205 0.57 -8.97 -18.83
C ALA A 205 0.32 -8.51 -17.41
N ILE A 206 0.23 -9.48 -16.47
CA ILE A 206 0.24 -9.24 -15.04
C ILE A 206 1.21 -10.20 -14.37
N VAL A 207 2.10 -9.66 -13.54
CA VAL A 207 3.13 -10.41 -12.82
C VAL A 207 2.98 -10.12 -11.32
N PRO A 208 2.37 -11.04 -10.54
CA PRO A 208 2.30 -10.91 -9.09
C PRO A 208 3.67 -10.94 -8.44
N MET A 209 3.83 -10.11 -7.43
CA MET A 209 5.00 -10.10 -6.55
C MET A 209 4.79 -11.12 -5.42
N VAL A 210 5.81 -11.28 -4.56
CA VAL A 210 5.69 -12.09 -3.34
C VAL A 210 4.53 -11.56 -2.49
N SER A 211 3.68 -12.47 -2.03
CA SER A 211 2.54 -12.13 -1.18
C SER A 211 3.00 -11.59 0.18
N SER A 212 2.19 -10.78 0.83
CA SER A 212 2.51 -10.22 2.15
C SER A 212 1.32 -10.26 3.10
N MET A 213 1.61 -10.15 4.39
CA MET A 213 0.61 -10.05 5.46
C MET A 213 0.86 -8.75 6.24
N ASP A 214 -0.07 -7.82 6.11
CA ASP A 214 -0.07 -6.55 6.86
C ASP A 214 -0.75 -6.72 8.24
N HIS A 215 -0.38 -5.86 9.19
CA HIS A 215 -0.92 -5.81 10.54
C HIS A 215 -1.54 -4.42 10.76
N LYS A 216 -2.83 -4.29 10.45
CA LYS A 216 -3.52 -3.00 10.37
C LYS A 216 -3.87 -2.38 11.73
N ARG A 217 -4.01 -3.16 12.79
CA ARG A 217 -4.37 -2.64 14.12
C ARG A 217 -3.20 -2.02 14.83
N ALA A 218 -3.46 -0.92 15.56
CA ALA A 218 -2.43 -0.13 16.23
C ALA A 218 -1.70 -0.88 17.35
N LEU A 219 -2.40 -1.74 18.10
CA LEU A 219 -1.91 -2.36 19.33
C LEU A 219 -1.71 -3.88 19.17
N ASP A 220 -0.86 -4.44 20.03
CA ASP A 220 -0.64 -5.89 20.15
C ASP A 220 -1.95 -6.67 20.30
N GLY A 221 -2.00 -7.88 19.76
CA GLY A 221 -3.18 -8.74 19.76
C GLY A 221 -4.29 -8.25 18.83
N ASP A 222 -3.93 -7.50 17.78
CA ASP A 222 -4.86 -6.89 16.79
C ASP A 222 -5.96 -6.05 17.46
N ARG A 223 -5.59 -5.23 18.41
CA ARG A 223 -6.46 -4.30 19.14
C ARG A 223 -6.24 -2.85 18.72
N GLY A 224 -7.11 -1.98 19.19
CA GLY A 224 -7.04 -0.54 18.91
C GLY A 224 -7.58 -0.16 17.54
N LEU A 225 -7.28 1.06 17.10
CA LEU A 225 -7.77 1.63 15.84
C LEU A 225 -7.08 1.01 14.62
N ASN A 226 -7.74 1.03 13.47
CA ASN A 226 -7.11 0.75 12.19
C ASN A 226 -6.08 1.82 11.85
N THR A 227 -4.99 1.40 11.24
CA THR A 227 -3.86 2.25 10.81
C THR A 227 -3.54 2.00 9.34
N GLY A 228 -2.52 2.67 8.82
CA GLY A 228 -1.94 2.35 7.51
C GLY A 228 -1.09 1.08 7.49
N GLY A 229 -1.00 0.34 8.60
CA GLY A 229 -0.15 -0.84 8.80
C GLY A 229 0.95 -0.58 9.82
N MET A 230 1.05 -1.48 10.81
CA MET A 230 2.05 -1.43 11.90
C MET A 230 3.21 -2.38 11.68
N GLY A 231 3.18 -3.12 10.60
CA GLY A 231 4.22 -4.04 10.18
C GLY A 231 3.69 -5.06 9.19
N THR A 232 4.59 -5.67 8.47
CA THR A 232 4.24 -6.63 7.43
C THR A 232 5.32 -7.69 7.29
N VAL A 233 4.93 -8.86 6.82
CA VAL A 233 5.83 -9.98 6.54
C VAL A 233 5.58 -10.52 5.13
N ALA A 234 6.60 -11.08 4.51
CA ALA A 234 6.55 -11.74 3.21
C ALA A 234 7.49 -12.96 3.19
N PRO A 235 7.08 -14.09 2.57
CA PRO A 235 5.76 -14.34 1.99
C PRO A 235 4.67 -14.50 3.05
N ASN A 236 3.39 -14.40 2.63
CA ASN A 236 2.25 -14.75 3.47
C ASN A 236 2.03 -16.28 3.42
N PRO A 237 2.15 -17.02 4.54
CA PRO A 237 2.11 -18.48 4.54
C PRO A 237 0.74 -19.07 4.17
N TYR A 238 -0.34 -18.28 4.28
CA TYR A 238 -1.66 -18.69 3.86
C TYR A 238 -1.84 -18.65 2.32
N TYR A 239 -0.94 -17.96 1.60
CA TYR A 239 -1.02 -17.80 0.14
C TYR A 239 -0.19 -18.88 -0.56
N THR A 240 -0.77 -20.08 -0.63
CA THR A 240 -0.14 -21.25 -1.27
C THR A 240 -0.13 -21.13 -2.80
N GLY A 241 0.70 -21.95 -3.49
CA GLY A 241 0.72 -22.00 -4.96
C GLY A 241 -0.66 -22.28 -5.58
N GLN A 242 -1.44 -23.18 -4.97
CA GLN A 242 -2.81 -23.46 -5.44
C GLN A 242 -3.72 -22.22 -5.34
N ILE A 243 -3.62 -21.46 -4.24
CA ILE A 243 -4.39 -20.21 -4.08
C ILE A 243 -3.91 -19.16 -5.07
N ALA A 244 -2.61 -19.08 -5.33
CA ALA A 244 -2.04 -18.17 -6.32
C ALA A 244 -2.58 -18.46 -7.73
N ASP A 245 -2.66 -19.73 -8.13
CA ASP A 245 -3.24 -20.14 -9.41
C ASP A 245 -4.74 -19.75 -9.51
N ILE A 246 -5.51 -20.00 -8.45
CA ILE A 246 -6.92 -19.58 -8.40
C ILE A 246 -7.03 -18.06 -8.52
N CYS A 247 -6.24 -17.29 -7.77
CA CYS A 247 -6.26 -15.83 -7.84
C CYS A 247 -5.87 -15.33 -9.24
N MET A 248 -4.87 -15.95 -9.88
CA MET A 248 -4.45 -15.60 -11.23
C MET A 248 -5.62 -15.72 -12.22
N GLU A 249 -6.31 -16.87 -12.21
CA GLU A 249 -7.36 -17.16 -13.19
C GLU A 249 -8.70 -16.49 -12.89
N THR A 250 -9.05 -16.32 -11.61
CA THR A 250 -10.39 -15.81 -11.24
C THR A 250 -10.41 -14.34 -10.82
N ILE A 251 -9.24 -13.75 -10.50
CA ILE A 251 -9.15 -12.38 -10.00
C ILE A 251 -8.22 -11.53 -10.85
N PHE A 252 -6.94 -11.91 -10.99
CA PHE A 252 -5.91 -11.00 -11.53
C PHE A 252 -6.08 -10.75 -13.02
N LYS A 253 -6.09 -11.80 -13.83
CA LYS A 253 -6.35 -11.69 -15.28
C LYS A 253 -7.71 -11.09 -15.59
N PRO A 254 -8.83 -11.54 -14.94
CA PRO A 254 -10.12 -10.91 -15.11
C PRO A 254 -10.16 -9.42 -14.78
N THR A 255 -9.44 -8.96 -13.73
CA THR A 255 -9.38 -7.53 -13.37
C THR A 255 -8.72 -6.72 -14.48
N VAL A 256 -7.56 -7.15 -14.99
CA VAL A 256 -6.87 -6.44 -16.09
C VAL A 256 -7.74 -6.42 -17.35
N SER A 257 -8.36 -7.54 -17.69
CA SER A 257 -9.26 -7.63 -18.84
C SER A 257 -10.50 -6.74 -18.70
N ALA A 258 -11.09 -6.68 -17.49
CA ALA A 258 -12.23 -5.83 -17.18
C ALA A 258 -11.88 -4.35 -17.31
N MET A 259 -10.72 -3.92 -16.78
CA MET A 259 -10.25 -2.56 -16.90
C MET A 259 -10.05 -2.15 -18.36
N ASN A 260 -9.50 -3.03 -19.19
CA ASN A 260 -9.35 -2.79 -20.63
C ASN A 260 -10.70 -2.70 -21.32
N ALA A 261 -11.66 -3.57 -20.99
CA ALA A 261 -13.00 -3.56 -21.57
C ALA A 261 -13.77 -2.26 -21.22
N GLU A 262 -13.46 -1.64 -20.07
CA GLU A 262 -13.99 -0.32 -19.69
C GLU A 262 -13.22 0.86 -20.32
N GLY A 263 -12.22 0.63 -21.17
CA GLY A 263 -11.36 1.67 -21.75
C GLY A 263 -10.44 2.33 -20.73
N ARG A 264 -10.09 1.61 -19.66
CA ARG A 264 -9.31 2.09 -18.51
C ARG A 264 -8.06 1.26 -18.31
N THR A 265 -7.26 1.06 -19.35
CA THR A 265 -6.04 0.26 -19.28
C THR A 265 -5.16 0.68 -18.11
N PHE A 266 -4.86 -0.28 -17.22
CA PHE A 266 -4.07 -0.05 -16.04
C PHE A 266 -2.61 -0.42 -16.31
N LYS A 267 -1.69 0.54 -16.09
CA LYS A 267 -0.23 0.31 -16.11
C LYS A 267 0.37 0.75 -14.78
N GLY A 268 1.22 -0.08 -14.19
CA GLY A 268 1.86 0.23 -12.93
C GLY A 268 1.84 -0.91 -11.94
N CYS A 269 1.74 -0.57 -10.65
CA CYS A 269 1.56 -1.52 -9.56
C CYS A 269 0.09 -1.58 -9.17
N LEU A 270 -0.57 -2.70 -9.44
CA LEU A 270 -1.93 -2.99 -8.99
C LEU A 270 -1.87 -3.88 -7.75
N TYR A 271 -2.40 -3.39 -6.64
CA TYR A 271 -2.46 -4.12 -5.38
C TYR A 271 -3.84 -4.74 -5.22
N PHE A 272 -3.85 -6.01 -4.86
CA PHE A 272 -5.02 -6.79 -4.51
C PHE A 272 -5.03 -7.07 -3.00
N GLY A 273 -6.00 -6.51 -2.28
CA GLY A 273 -6.33 -6.92 -0.93
C GLY A 273 -7.33 -8.08 -1.00
N LEU A 274 -6.94 -9.23 -0.48
CA LEU A 274 -7.71 -10.47 -0.57
C LEU A 274 -8.09 -10.98 0.81
N MET A 275 -9.27 -11.61 0.90
CA MET A 275 -9.67 -12.48 2.02
C MET A 275 -9.72 -13.91 1.51
N LEU A 276 -9.03 -14.82 2.18
CA LEU A 276 -9.09 -16.25 1.88
C LEU A 276 -10.25 -16.86 2.67
N THR A 277 -11.43 -16.88 2.05
CA THR A 277 -12.65 -17.43 2.66
C THR A 277 -12.74 -18.95 2.44
N PRO A 278 -13.61 -19.68 3.19
CA PRO A 278 -13.86 -21.09 2.94
C PRO A 278 -14.33 -21.40 1.51
N GLU A 279 -14.98 -20.43 0.84
CA GLU A 279 -15.47 -20.58 -0.53
C GLU A 279 -14.42 -20.17 -1.58
N GLY A 280 -13.22 -19.78 -1.16
CA GLY A 280 -12.11 -19.33 -2.00
C GLY A 280 -11.71 -17.88 -1.79
N PRO A 281 -10.69 -17.40 -2.54
CA PRO A 281 -10.21 -16.03 -2.41
C PRO A 281 -11.24 -15.02 -2.92
N ARG A 282 -11.41 -13.91 -2.19
CA ARG A 282 -12.30 -12.80 -2.53
C ARG A 282 -11.57 -11.47 -2.41
N VAL A 283 -11.82 -10.57 -3.34
CA VAL A 283 -11.25 -9.21 -3.29
C VAL A 283 -11.95 -8.39 -2.22
N ILE A 284 -11.17 -7.84 -1.28
CA ILE A 284 -11.61 -6.85 -0.28
C ILE A 284 -11.56 -5.45 -0.88
N GLU A 285 -10.41 -5.14 -1.53
CA GLU A 285 -10.13 -3.84 -2.13
C GLU A 285 -9.03 -3.93 -3.18
N TYR A 286 -8.97 -2.93 -4.05
CA TYR A 286 -7.83 -2.65 -4.91
C TYR A 286 -7.14 -1.38 -4.43
N ASN A 287 -5.80 -1.34 -4.64
CA ASN A 287 -5.08 -0.07 -4.60
C ASN A 287 -4.32 0.10 -5.93
N CYS A 288 -4.29 1.32 -6.45
CA CYS A 288 -3.72 1.63 -7.77
C CYS A 288 -2.21 1.93 -7.71
N ARG A 289 -1.53 1.48 -6.67
CA ARG A 289 -0.15 1.84 -6.32
C ARG A 289 0.51 0.79 -5.43
N PHE A 290 1.80 0.96 -5.19
CA PHE A 290 2.53 0.19 -4.18
C PHE A 290 1.90 0.35 -2.78
N GLY A 291 1.91 -0.73 -1.99
CA GLY A 291 1.45 -0.72 -0.60
C GLY A 291 2.46 -0.08 0.37
N ASP A 292 2.01 0.33 1.52
CA ASP A 292 2.83 0.85 2.61
C ASP A 292 2.27 0.34 3.95
N PRO A 293 2.88 -0.70 4.59
CA PRO A 293 4.31 -1.06 4.51
C PRO A 293 4.66 -2.29 3.64
N GLU A 294 3.82 -2.80 2.76
CA GLU A 294 4.10 -4.02 1.98
C GLU A 294 5.32 -3.88 1.08
N THR A 295 5.51 -2.71 0.47
CA THR A 295 6.65 -2.42 -0.40
C THR A 295 7.99 -2.63 0.33
N GLN A 296 8.04 -2.35 1.62
CA GLN A 296 9.22 -2.48 2.46
C GLN A 296 9.66 -3.93 2.69
N VAL A 297 8.81 -4.92 2.43
CA VAL A 297 9.18 -6.35 2.47
C VAL A 297 9.26 -6.98 1.09
N VAL A 298 8.49 -6.49 0.12
CA VAL A 298 8.43 -7.08 -1.22
C VAL A 298 9.64 -6.68 -2.07
N LEU A 299 10.00 -5.38 -2.11
CA LEU A 299 11.13 -4.91 -2.91
C LEU A 299 12.51 -5.38 -2.42
N PRO A 300 12.77 -5.61 -1.11
CA PRO A 300 14.00 -6.26 -0.68
C PRO A 300 14.19 -7.68 -1.20
N LEU A 301 13.11 -8.37 -1.54
CA LEU A 301 13.13 -9.72 -2.12
C LEU A 301 13.22 -9.70 -3.65
N LEU A 302 13.00 -8.57 -4.31
CA LEU A 302 13.10 -8.45 -5.77
C LEU A 302 14.57 -8.58 -6.20
N GLU A 303 14.88 -9.55 -7.05
CA GLU A 303 16.19 -9.76 -7.65
C GLU A 303 16.35 -9.04 -8.99
N SER A 304 15.25 -8.88 -9.73
CA SER A 304 15.24 -8.14 -10.99
C SER A 304 15.49 -6.66 -10.77
N ASP A 305 16.09 -6.00 -11.74
CA ASP A 305 16.28 -4.55 -11.74
C ASP A 305 14.92 -3.83 -11.80
N LEU A 306 14.57 -3.11 -10.73
CA LEU A 306 13.27 -2.44 -10.62
C LEU A 306 13.04 -1.43 -11.73
N PHE A 307 14.07 -0.67 -12.13
CA PHE A 307 13.92 0.32 -13.19
C PHE A 307 13.67 -0.34 -14.55
N THR A 308 14.33 -1.43 -14.84
CA THR A 308 14.08 -2.24 -16.05
C THR A 308 12.64 -2.76 -16.08
N VAL A 309 12.13 -3.27 -14.95
CA VAL A 309 10.74 -3.73 -14.85
C VAL A 309 9.76 -2.56 -15.04
N MET A 310 9.99 -1.41 -14.38
CA MET A 310 9.13 -0.24 -14.49
C MET A 310 9.07 0.30 -15.93
N ARG A 311 10.21 0.34 -16.63
CA ARG A 311 10.25 0.72 -18.05
C ARG A 311 9.48 -0.26 -18.92
N ALA A 312 9.64 -1.57 -18.69
CA ALA A 312 8.91 -2.59 -19.43
C ALA A 312 7.39 -2.45 -19.25
N VAL A 313 6.93 -2.09 -18.05
CA VAL A 313 5.51 -1.75 -17.79
C VAL A 313 5.05 -0.56 -18.61
N THR A 314 5.82 0.54 -18.61
CA THR A 314 5.48 1.77 -19.34
C THR A 314 5.46 1.54 -20.85
N GLU A 315 6.40 0.75 -21.36
CA GLU A 315 6.59 0.43 -22.77
C GLU A 315 5.72 -0.76 -23.25
N GLU A 316 4.87 -1.33 -22.38
CA GLU A 316 3.98 -2.49 -22.68
C GLU A 316 4.75 -3.76 -23.13
N ARG A 317 5.90 -4.01 -22.51
CA ARG A 317 6.80 -5.13 -22.79
C ARG A 317 7.08 -6.01 -21.56
N LEU A 318 6.17 -5.95 -20.56
CA LEU A 318 6.37 -6.67 -19.29
C LEU A 318 6.56 -8.19 -19.51
N SER A 319 5.90 -8.77 -20.50
CA SER A 319 6.05 -10.19 -20.84
C SER A 319 7.44 -10.57 -21.40
N GLU A 320 8.25 -9.60 -21.81
CA GLU A 320 9.60 -9.82 -22.36
C GLU A 320 10.70 -9.74 -21.29
N VAL A 321 10.35 -9.29 -20.08
CA VAL A 321 11.29 -9.09 -18.98
C VAL A 321 11.02 -10.08 -17.85
N PRO A 322 12.01 -10.91 -17.48
CA PRO A 322 11.87 -11.80 -16.32
C PRO A 322 11.78 -10.97 -15.03
N VAL A 323 10.79 -11.28 -14.20
CA VAL A 323 10.65 -10.71 -12.86
C VAL A 323 10.83 -11.81 -11.85
N THR A 324 11.94 -11.78 -11.11
CA THR A 324 12.34 -12.81 -10.15
C THR A 324 12.44 -12.25 -8.75
N PHE A 325 12.12 -13.10 -7.78
CA PHE A 325 12.23 -12.81 -6.36
C PHE A 325 13.06 -13.88 -5.66
N ALA A 326 13.81 -13.48 -4.65
CA ALA A 326 14.59 -14.40 -3.83
C ALA A 326 13.65 -15.33 -3.05
N ASP A 327 14.03 -16.60 -2.96
CA ASP A 327 13.36 -17.59 -2.09
C ASP A 327 13.81 -17.38 -0.63
N ARG A 328 13.38 -16.27 -0.06
CA ARG A 328 13.69 -15.81 1.29
C ARG A 328 12.47 -15.13 1.93
N SER A 329 12.58 -14.85 3.21
CA SER A 329 11.54 -14.15 3.96
C SER A 329 11.99 -12.74 4.35
N ALA A 330 11.03 -11.82 4.40
CA ALA A 330 11.25 -10.44 4.86
C ALA A 330 10.23 -10.06 5.93
N ALA A 331 10.65 -9.24 6.89
CA ALA A 331 9.81 -8.68 7.92
C ALA A 331 10.08 -7.17 8.05
N CYS A 332 9.03 -6.38 8.20
CA CYS A 332 9.09 -4.96 8.49
C CYS A 332 8.29 -4.67 9.77
N VAL A 333 8.93 -4.03 10.73
CA VAL A 333 8.30 -3.52 11.95
C VAL A 333 8.22 -2.00 11.84
N ILE A 334 7.02 -1.44 11.98
CA ILE A 334 6.83 0.01 11.96
C ILE A 334 7.04 0.57 13.37
N MET A 335 7.95 1.52 13.48
CA MET A 335 8.10 2.38 14.65
C MET A 335 7.25 3.63 14.44
N ALA A 336 6.31 3.85 15.31
CA ALA A 336 5.36 4.96 15.26
C ALA A 336 5.55 5.90 16.45
N SER A 337 5.03 7.11 16.33
CA SER A 337 4.84 8.02 17.46
C SER A 337 3.70 7.51 18.34
N ASP A 338 3.88 7.46 19.64
CA ASP A 338 2.84 7.05 20.58
C ASP A 338 1.58 7.92 20.42
N GLY A 339 0.42 7.28 20.51
CA GLY A 339 -0.88 7.88 20.21
C GLY A 339 -1.33 7.78 18.75
N TYR A 340 -0.47 7.33 17.80
CA TYR A 340 -0.88 7.06 16.43
C TYR A 340 -1.92 5.91 16.39
N PRO A 341 -3.00 5.98 15.56
CA PRO A 341 -3.30 6.95 14.48
C PRO A 341 -4.12 8.17 14.92
N ALA A 342 -4.35 8.35 16.23
CA ALA A 342 -5.12 9.48 16.75
C ALA A 342 -4.24 10.73 16.90
N HIS A 343 -3.99 11.17 18.12
CA HIS A 343 -3.15 12.34 18.41
C HIS A 343 -1.75 11.88 18.83
N TYR A 344 -0.71 12.50 18.25
CA TYR A 344 0.69 12.24 18.59
C TYR A 344 1.54 13.50 18.45
N GLU A 345 2.61 13.58 19.23
CA GLU A 345 3.59 14.65 19.18
C GLU A 345 4.68 14.38 18.15
N LYS A 346 5.36 15.43 17.70
CA LYS A 346 6.39 15.42 16.67
C LYS A 346 7.61 16.25 17.10
N GLY A 347 8.71 16.11 16.36
CA GLY A 347 9.92 16.92 16.56
C GLY A 347 10.96 16.28 17.47
N PHE A 348 10.78 15.03 17.87
CA PHE A 348 11.75 14.30 18.70
C PHE A 348 12.95 13.84 17.86
N PRO A 349 14.20 14.04 18.35
CA PRO A 349 15.39 13.54 17.69
C PRO A 349 15.39 12.02 17.54
N ILE A 350 15.80 11.54 16.38
CA ILE A 350 15.89 10.10 16.06
C ILE A 350 17.36 9.71 16.01
N THR A 351 17.73 8.68 16.76
CA THR A 351 19.07 8.07 16.71
C THR A 351 18.98 6.69 16.09
N ILE A 352 19.70 6.47 15.00
CA ILE A 352 19.80 5.20 14.29
C ILE A 352 21.29 4.83 14.21
N PRO A 353 21.72 3.65 14.71
CA PRO A 353 23.09 3.19 14.55
C PRO A 353 23.45 3.02 13.05
N GLU A 354 24.71 3.29 12.69
CA GLU A 354 25.17 3.24 11.30
C GLU A 354 24.99 1.86 10.66
N ASP A 355 25.20 0.80 11.42
CA ASP A 355 25.00 -0.60 10.96
C ASP A 355 23.54 -0.98 10.78
N VAL A 356 22.62 -0.24 11.37
CA VAL A 356 21.16 -0.43 11.24
C VAL A 356 20.57 0.42 10.11
N LEU A 357 21.14 1.60 9.85
CA LEU A 357 20.63 2.58 8.88
C LEU A 357 20.30 2.01 7.48
N PRO A 358 21.08 1.09 6.88
CA PRO A 358 20.76 0.50 5.58
C PRO A 358 19.41 -0.23 5.52
N TYR A 359 18.91 -0.69 6.66
CA TYR A 359 17.69 -1.49 6.80
C TYR A 359 16.48 -0.68 7.29
N VAL A 360 16.63 0.64 7.32
CA VAL A 360 15.57 1.55 7.75
C VAL A 360 14.97 2.27 6.56
N TYR A 361 13.65 2.27 6.49
CA TYR A 361 12.87 3.08 5.56
C TYR A 361 12.18 4.20 6.33
N SER A 362 12.55 5.42 6.02
CA SER A 362 12.01 6.61 6.67
C SER A 362 10.66 6.99 6.08
N ALA A 363 9.69 7.23 6.94
CA ALA A 363 8.35 7.70 6.60
C ALA A 363 8.11 9.09 7.20
N GLY A 364 7.50 9.19 8.37
CA GLY A 364 7.21 10.45 9.02
C GLY A 364 8.45 11.07 9.68
N THR A 365 9.42 11.50 8.89
CA THR A 365 10.67 12.12 9.37
C THR A 365 10.94 13.47 8.70
N ALA A 366 11.67 14.35 9.38
CA ALA A 366 12.17 15.62 8.83
C ALA A 366 13.61 15.85 9.28
N LEU A 367 14.32 16.75 8.58
CA LEU A 367 15.58 17.29 9.03
C LEU A 367 15.33 18.61 9.74
N LYS A 368 15.83 18.75 10.98
CA LYS A 368 15.83 19.98 11.75
C LYS A 368 17.24 20.24 12.28
N ASP A 369 17.83 21.36 11.89
CA ASP A 369 19.20 21.72 12.25
C ASP A 369 20.23 20.61 11.96
N GLY A 370 20.04 19.90 10.82
CA GLY A 370 20.89 18.78 10.39
C GLY A 370 20.61 17.44 11.09
N HIS A 371 19.69 17.40 12.05
CA HIS A 371 19.31 16.19 12.78
C HIS A 371 17.99 15.61 12.27
N LEU A 372 17.92 14.29 12.21
CA LEU A 372 16.68 13.59 11.88
C LEU A 372 15.70 13.65 13.06
N VAL A 373 14.45 14.07 12.81
CA VAL A 373 13.41 14.18 13.83
C VAL A 373 12.10 13.53 13.37
N THR A 374 11.24 13.17 14.33
CA THR A 374 9.88 12.66 14.04
C THR A 374 9.02 13.76 13.43
N ALA A 375 8.25 13.44 12.38
CA ALA A 375 7.38 14.38 11.68
C ALA A 375 6.01 13.78 11.31
N GLY A 376 5.77 12.53 11.62
CA GLY A 376 4.54 11.81 11.30
C GLY A 376 4.17 10.73 12.31
N GLY A 377 3.04 10.06 12.09
CA GLY A 377 2.56 8.99 12.95
C GLY A 377 3.39 7.72 12.78
N ARG A 378 3.47 7.16 11.57
CA ARG A 378 4.45 6.12 11.24
C ARG A 378 5.76 6.82 10.92
N VAL A 379 6.80 6.53 11.68
CA VAL A 379 8.09 7.26 11.62
C VAL A 379 9.10 6.49 10.78
N LEU A 380 9.34 5.22 11.12
CA LEU A 380 10.32 4.35 10.46
C LEU A 380 9.72 2.97 10.20
N GLY A 381 10.12 2.34 9.08
CA GLY A 381 9.97 0.91 8.84
C GLY A 381 11.32 0.23 8.98
N VAL A 382 11.46 -0.69 9.91
CA VAL A 382 12.71 -1.42 10.18
C VAL A 382 12.62 -2.81 9.60
N VAL A 383 13.48 -3.13 8.66
CA VAL A 383 13.36 -4.32 7.80
C VAL A 383 14.49 -5.30 8.03
N ALA A 384 14.17 -6.57 7.91
CA ALA A 384 15.15 -7.65 7.79
C ALA A 384 14.72 -8.65 6.72
N VAL A 385 15.72 -9.27 6.07
CA VAL A 385 15.59 -10.41 5.15
C VAL A 385 16.42 -11.55 5.69
N ALA A 386 15.84 -12.74 5.75
CA ALA A 386 16.51 -13.96 6.18
C ALA A 386 15.96 -15.17 5.41
N ASP A 387 16.56 -16.34 5.61
CA ASP A 387 16.13 -17.56 4.91
C ASP A 387 14.79 -18.07 5.43
N THR A 388 14.45 -17.76 6.71
CA THR A 388 13.16 -18.09 7.31
C THR A 388 12.45 -16.85 7.88
N LEU A 389 11.14 -16.90 7.96
CA LEU A 389 10.36 -15.81 8.55
C LEU A 389 10.66 -15.57 10.03
N PRO A 390 10.80 -16.62 10.89
CA PRO A 390 11.21 -16.41 12.28
C PRO A 390 12.55 -15.69 12.43
N ASP A 391 13.54 -16.01 11.57
CA ASP A 391 14.85 -15.35 11.60
C ASP A 391 14.76 -13.89 11.11
N ALA A 392 13.98 -13.63 10.07
CA ALA A 392 13.72 -12.27 9.60
C ALA A 392 13.08 -11.41 10.69
N LEU A 393 12.07 -11.93 11.39
CA LEU A 393 11.40 -11.24 12.51
C LEU A 393 12.38 -10.98 13.66
N LYS A 394 13.11 -12.02 14.10
CA LYS A 394 14.12 -11.88 15.15
C LYS A 394 15.15 -10.78 14.83
N LEU A 395 15.61 -10.75 13.58
CA LEU A 395 16.57 -9.75 13.13
C LEU A 395 15.96 -8.35 13.04
N ALA A 396 14.71 -8.23 12.56
CA ALA A 396 14.01 -6.94 12.50
C ALA A 396 13.82 -6.34 13.92
N TYR A 397 13.34 -7.13 14.87
CA TYR A 397 13.18 -6.67 16.25
C TYR A 397 14.50 -6.31 16.92
N LYS A 398 15.57 -7.11 16.71
CA LYS A 398 16.91 -6.76 17.18
C LYS A 398 17.39 -5.39 16.67
N ARG A 399 17.05 -5.03 15.43
CA ARG A 399 17.35 -3.72 14.87
C ARG A 399 16.51 -2.61 15.49
N VAL A 400 15.20 -2.86 15.68
CA VAL A 400 14.27 -1.92 16.34
C VAL A 400 14.77 -1.54 17.74
N GLU A 401 15.23 -2.53 18.52
CA GLU A 401 15.74 -2.31 19.89
C GLU A 401 16.96 -1.37 19.96
N ASN A 402 17.65 -1.14 18.85
CA ASN A 402 18.81 -0.24 18.79
C ASN A 402 18.46 1.18 18.32
N ILE A 403 17.25 1.42 17.84
CA ILE A 403 16.78 2.74 17.39
C ILE A 403 16.13 3.45 18.56
N ARG A 404 16.33 4.77 18.68
CA ARG A 404 15.79 5.58 19.78
C ARG A 404 15.18 6.87 19.25
N PHE A 405 13.99 7.16 19.69
CA PHE A 405 13.39 8.50 19.75
C PHE A 405 12.37 8.52 20.89
N GLU A 406 12.15 9.68 21.48
CA GLU A 406 11.16 9.87 22.54
C GLU A 406 9.76 9.54 21.98
N ASN A 407 8.89 8.94 22.77
CA ASN A 407 7.56 8.44 22.43
C ASN A 407 7.54 7.37 21.31
N ALA A 408 8.61 6.61 21.09
CA ALA A 408 8.63 5.51 20.15
C ALA A 408 7.67 4.39 20.58
N TYR A 409 6.79 3.97 19.69
CA TYR A 409 5.90 2.84 19.85
C TYR A 409 6.02 1.88 18.67
N TYR A 410 5.95 0.59 18.93
CA TYR A 410 5.86 -0.46 17.89
C TYR A 410 5.16 -1.70 18.45
N ARG A 411 4.57 -2.51 17.58
CA ARG A 411 3.96 -3.78 17.97
C ARG A 411 5.01 -4.86 18.16
N HIS A 412 4.81 -5.71 19.17
CA HIS A 412 5.72 -6.81 19.53
C HIS A 412 5.29 -8.16 18.93
N ASP A 413 4.16 -8.20 18.22
CA ASP A 413 3.53 -9.43 17.73
C ASP A 413 3.43 -9.50 16.19
N ILE A 414 4.18 -8.64 15.46
CA ILE A 414 4.23 -8.69 13.99
C ILE A 414 4.71 -10.09 13.54
N GLY A 415 3.96 -10.68 12.59
CA GLY A 415 4.25 -12.00 12.04
C GLY A 415 3.89 -13.18 12.93
N ARG A 416 3.38 -12.96 14.15
CA ARG A 416 3.04 -14.06 15.08
C ARG A 416 2.05 -15.05 14.47
N ARG A 417 1.02 -14.59 13.77
CA ARG A 417 0.05 -15.46 13.09
C ARG A 417 0.68 -16.24 11.94
N ALA A 418 1.56 -15.60 11.17
CA ALA A 418 2.27 -16.24 10.08
C ALA A 418 3.16 -17.39 10.60
N CYS A 419 3.97 -17.15 11.63
CA CYS A 419 4.79 -18.19 12.25
C CYS A 419 3.99 -19.33 12.87
N ALA A 420 2.81 -19.05 13.43
CA ALA A 420 1.94 -20.09 14.02
C ALA A 420 1.34 -21.02 12.96
N HIS A 421 1.17 -20.57 11.73
CA HIS A 421 0.69 -21.39 10.61
C HIS A 421 1.72 -22.44 10.17
N ASP A 422 3.01 -22.08 10.21
CA ASP A 422 4.11 -22.97 9.81
C ASP A 422 4.47 -24.02 10.88
N MET A 423 3.90 -23.93 12.08
CA MET A 423 4.11 -24.96 13.12
C MET A 423 3.27 -26.20 12.80
N PRO A 424 3.87 -27.42 12.84
CA PRO A 424 3.11 -28.62 12.66
C PRO A 424 2.02 -28.72 13.73
N VAL A 425 0.81 -29.07 13.30
CA VAL A 425 -0.34 -29.30 14.20
C VAL A 425 0.02 -30.45 15.15
N GLY A 426 0.56 -30.15 16.32
CA GLY A 426 0.95 -31.21 17.26
C GLY A 426 1.69 -30.79 18.52
N GLU A 427 2.19 -29.57 18.67
CA GLU A 427 2.95 -29.16 19.86
C GLU A 427 2.36 -27.92 20.56
N GLY A 428 1.08 -27.99 20.90
CA GLY A 428 0.41 -27.04 21.79
C GLY A 428 -0.03 -27.71 23.09
N LYS A 429 0.85 -27.74 24.07
CA LYS A 429 0.47 -27.95 25.48
C LYS A 429 0.80 -26.70 26.26
#